data_147d4a23a561f625cd5d1677da385db0
#
_entry.id   147d4a23a561f625cd5d1677da385db0
#
_cell.length_a   1.000
_cell.length_b   1.000
_cell.length_c   1.000
_cell.angle_alpha   90.00
_cell.angle_beta   90.00
_cell.angle_gamma   90.00
#
_symmetry.space_group_name_H-M   'P 1'
#
loop_
_entity.id
_entity.type
_entity.pdbx_description
1 polymer ?
#
loop_
_entity_poly.entity_id
_entity_poly.type
_entity_poly.pdbx_seq_one_letter_code
_entity_poly.pdbx_strand_id
1 'polypeptide(L)'
;MFGFAIAFRLICAVALLLSVPASSWAAGAFAMGKCGAYGQAFDYPAESNTRAVALKQCKGACTALTIRRACAALAIDLTNPCGPHGYAVQPRISSSLNAAMRKCYEFGGKECVIRAWACDAKG
;
A
#
# COMPACT_ATOMS: atom_id res chain seq x y z
N MET A 1 7.75 -50.89 23.79
CA MET A 1 8.81 -50.04 23.28
C MET A 1 8.58 -49.49 21.89
N PHE A 2 7.96 -50.22 20.99
CA PHE A 2 7.71 -49.74 19.62
C PHE A 2 6.63 -48.68 19.54
N GLY A 3 5.64 -48.64 20.45
CA GLY A 3 4.59 -47.64 20.45
C GLY A 3 4.99 -46.21 20.77
N PHE A 4 6.08 -46.04 21.53
CA PHE A 4 6.57 -44.73 21.93
C PHE A 4 7.20 -43.94 20.77
N ALA A 5 7.88 -44.65 19.87
CA ALA A 5 8.54 -44.00 18.73
C ALA A 5 7.53 -43.51 17.70
N ILE A 6 6.39 -44.19 17.54
CA ILE A 6 5.33 -43.82 16.60
C ILE A 6 4.56 -42.61 17.13
N ALA A 7 4.27 -42.57 18.43
CA ALA A 7 3.56 -41.44 19.04
C ALA A 7 4.39 -40.14 18.96
N PHE A 8 5.70 -40.24 19.15
CA PHE A 8 6.59 -39.08 19.06
C PHE A 8 6.69 -38.50 17.65
N ARG A 9 6.69 -39.37 16.63
CA ARG A 9 6.71 -38.93 15.23
C ARG A 9 5.43 -38.25 14.81
N LEU A 10 4.29 -38.70 15.31
CA LEU A 10 3.00 -38.06 15.04
C LEU A 10 2.89 -36.69 15.65
N ILE A 11 3.40 -36.50 16.86
CA ILE A 11 3.38 -35.19 17.55
C ILE A 11 4.26 -34.18 16.81
N CYS A 12 5.42 -34.59 16.32
CA CYS A 12 6.29 -33.71 15.54
C CYS A 12 5.65 -33.31 14.19
N ALA A 13 4.93 -34.20 13.53
CA ALA A 13 4.25 -33.91 12.27
C ALA A 13 3.12 -32.90 12.46
N VAL A 14 2.35 -33.01 13.55
CA VAL A 14 1.28 -32.08 13.87
C VAL A 14 1.84 -30.70 14.22
N ALA A 15 2.95 -30.62 14.95
CA ALA A 15 3.59 -29.36 15.26
C ALA A 15 4.10 -28.62 14.02
N LEU A 16 4.59 -29.35 13.02
CA LEU A 16 5.03 -28.78 11.74
C LEU A 16 3.87 -28.22 10.91
N LEU A 17 2.69 -28.81 10.98
CA LEU A 17 1.50 -28.34 10.28
C LEU A 17 0.91 -27.07 10.89
N LEU A 18 1.16 -26.81 12.17
CA LEU A 18 0.70 -25.60 12.87
C LEU A 18 1.64 -24.40 12.71
N SER A 19 2.79 -24.58 12.09
CA SER A 19 3.79 -23.54 11.90
C SER A 19 3.71 -22.83 10.55
N VAL A 20 2.61 -22.94 9.83
CA VAL A 20 2.39 -22.20 8.58
C VAL A 20 2.32 -20.70 8.91
N PRO A 21 3.25 -19.86 8.42
CA PRO A 21 3.22 -18.44 8.74
C PRO A 21 1.98 -17.79 8.11
N ALA A 22 1.23 -17.07 8.94
CA ALA A 22 0.09 -16.27 8.51
C ALA A 22 0.51 -14.96 7.80
N SER A 23 1.75 -14.87 7.32
CA SER A 23 2.37 -13.64 6.83
C SER A 23 1.97 -13.22 5.42
N SER A 24 1.06 -13.97 4.74
CA SER A 24 0.72 -13.71 3.34
C SER A 24 -0.32 -12.60 3.13
N TRP A 25 -0.75 -11.89 4.16
CA TRP A 25 -1.90 -10.99 4.10
C TRP A 25 -1.58 -9.52 4.39
N ALA A 26 -0.31 -9.18 4.58
CA ALA A 26 0.10 -7.81 4.78
C ALA A 26 -0.18 -6.99 3.52
N ALA A 27 -1.00 -5.97 3.64
CA ALA A 27 -1.29 -5.01 2.59
C ALA A 27 -0.70 -3.66 2.95
N GLY A 28 -0.49 -2.82 1.94
CA GLY A 28 -0.13 -1.43 2.13
C GLY A 28 -1.35 -0.53 2.15
N ALA A 29 -1.18 0.69 2.58
CA ALA A 29 -2.18 1.74 2.47
C ALA A 29 -1.52 3.04 2.01
N PHE A 30 -2.25 3.80 1.20
CA PHE A 30 -1.83 5.12 0.74
C PHE A 30 -2.96 6.10 1.05
N ALA A 31 -2.62 7.17 1.73
CA ALA A 31 -3.57 8.25 2.04
C ALA A 31 -3.20 9.50 1.25
N MET A 32 -4.19 10.22 0.81
CA MET A 32 -4.02 11.48 0.11
C MET A 32 -5.00 12.51 0.62
N GLY A 33 -4.58 13.77 0.58
CA GLY A 33 -5.36 14.92 0.99
C GLY A 33 -5.12 16.10 0.08
N LYS A 34 -5.51 17.28 0.54
CA LYS A 34 -5.36 18.54 -0.21
C LYS A 34 -3.89 18.99 -0.26
N CYS A 35 -3.55 19.69 -1.32
CA CYS A 35 -2.26 20.37 -1.46
C CYS A 35 -1.05 19.44 -1.41
N GLY A 36 -1.21 18.21 -1.92
CA GLY A 36 -0.13 17.23 -1.95
C GLY A 36 0.12 16.51 -0.62
N ALA A 37 -0.80 16.63 0.34
CA ALA A 37 -0.71 15.85 1.58
C ALA A 37 -0.83 14.35 1.29
N TYR A 38 0.01 13.54 1.89
CA TYR A 38 -0.02 12.10 1.72
C TYR A 38 0.50 11.38 2.95
N GLY A 39 0.18 10.09 3.04
CA GLY A 39 0.72 9.17 4.02
C GLY A 39 0.77 7.77 3.45
N GLN A 40 1.63 6.93 4.00
CA GLN A 40 1.75 5.55 3.55
C GLN A 40 2.15 4.65 4.70
N ALA A 41 1.68 3.41 4.66
CA ALA A 41 1.97 2.42 5.69
C ALA A 41 1.98 1.02 5.09
N PHE A 42 2.79 0.14 5.67
CA PHE A 42 2.98 -1.23 5.20
C PHE A 42 3.17 -2.19 6.37
N ASP A 43 2.89 -3.46 6.13
CA ASP A 43 3.23 -4.56 7.03
C ASP A 43 2.55 -4.54 8.40
N TYR A 44 1.42 -3.87 8.53
CA TYR A 44 0.59 -3.97 9.72
C TYR A 44 -0.31 -5.22 9.65
N PRO A 45 -0.64 -5.85 10.78
CA PRO A 45 -1.40 -7.10 10.79
C PRO A 45 -2.81 -7.00 10.21
N ALA A 46 -3.45 -5.84 10.30
CA ALA A 46 -4.80 -5.61 9.80
C ALA A 46 -4.84 -4.43 8.84
N GLU A 47 -5.65 -4.53 7.79
CA GLU A 47 -5.83 -3.44 6.81
C GLU A 47 -6.31 -2.15 7.46
N SER A 48 -7.22 -2.25 8.44
CA SER A 48 -7.73 -1.09 9.16
C SER A 48 -6.61 -0.34 9.90
N ASN A 49 -5.65 -1.08 10.48
CA ASN A 49 -4.50 -0.48 11.15
C ASN A 49 -3.57 0.20 10.12
N THR A 50 -3.34 -0.44 8.99
CA THR A 50 -2.52 0.10 7.93
C THR A 50 -3.09 1.41 7.41
N ARG A 51 -4.39 1.45 7.14
CA ARG A 51 -5.09 2.68 6.72
C ARG A 51 -5.02 3.78 7.79
N ALA A 52 -5.21 3.40 9.07
CA ALA A 52 -5.15 4.36 10.17
C ALA A 52 -3.78 5.01 10.29
N VAL A 53 -2.69 4.23 10.12
CA VAL A 53 -1.33 4.76 10.15
C VAL A 53 -1.07 5.70 8.96
N ALA A 54 -1.50 5.32 7.77
CA ALA A 54 -1.39 6.16 6.58
C ALA A 54 -2.13 7.49 6.77
N LEU A 55 -3.34 7.45 7.33
CA LEU A 55 -4.13 8.65 7.63
C LEU A 55 -3.45 9.56 8.65
N LYS A 56 -2.80 8.99 9.67
CA LYS A 56 -2.06 9.79 10.66
C LYS A 56 -0.88 10.55 10.05
N GLN A 57 -0.22 9.97 9.07
CA GLN A 57 0.88 10.63 8.38
C GLN A 57 0.40 11.71 7.42
N CYS A 58 -0.81 11.57 6.91
CA CYS A 58 -1.41 12.52 5.99
C CYS A 58 -2.04 13.67 6.78
N LYS A 59 -1.60 14.89 6.54
CA LYS A 59 -2.08 16.07 7.27
C LYS A 59 -3.37 16.61 6.68
N GLY A 60 -4.37 16.78 7.51
CA GLY A 60 -5.67 17.33 7.13
C GLY A 60 -6.72 16.24 6.88
N ALA A 61 -7.74 16.60 6.11
CA ALA A 61 -8.80 15.66 5.73
C ALA A 61 -8.30 14.79 4.58
N CYS A 62 -7.85 13.58 4.91
CA CYS A 62 -7.30 12.63 3.96
C CYS A 62 -8.19 11.41 3.79
N THR A 63 -8.09 10.80 2.60
CA THR A 63 -8.73 9.52 2.29
C THR A 63 -7.66 8.46 2.12
N ALA A 64 -7.82 7.32 2.77
CA ALA A 64 -6.88 6.21 2.65
C ALA A 64 -7.46 5.08 1.81
N LEU A 65 -6.61 4.48 0.97
CA LEU A 65 -6.93 3.31 0.17
C LEU A 65 -5.97 2.18 0.50
N THR A 66 -6.48 0.97 0.55
CA THR A 66 -5.65 -0.22 0.67
C THR A 66 -5.04 -0.54 -0.69
N ILE A 67 -3.72 -0.80 -0.71
CA ILE A 67 -3.03 -1.27 -1.91
C ILE A 67 -2.55 -2.70 -1.69
N ARG A 68 -2.85 -3.56 -2.67
CA ARG A 68 -2.47 -4.96 -2.67
C ARG A 68 -1.88 -5.32 -4.03
N ARG A 69 -0.65 -5.79 -4.04
CA ARG A 69 0.07 -6.17 -5.27
C ARG A 69 -0.03 -5.09 -6.34
N ALA A 70 0.06 -3.84 -5.90
CA ALA A 70 -0.11 -2.68 -6.76
C ALA A 70 0.75 -1.53 -6.26
N CYS A 71 0.86 -0.53 -7.10
CA CYS A 71 1.53 0.71 -6.78
C CYS A 71 0.55 1.87 -6.87
N ALA A 72 0.59 2.76 -5.89
CA ALA A 72 -0.14 4.02 -5.90
C ALA A 72 0.81 5.17 -6.24
N ALA A 73 0.33 6.17 -6.95
CA ALA A 73 1.09 7.36 -7.26
C ALA A 73 0.21 8.60 -7.18
N LEU A 74 0.77 9.68 -6.69
CA LEU A 74 0.13 10.99 -6.59
C LEU A 74 0.99 12.02 -7.33
N ALA A 75 0.38 12.70 -8.29
CA ALA A 75 0.99 13.81 -9.00
C ALA A 75 0.29 15.11 -8.63
N ILE A 76 1.03 16.18 -8.51
CA ILE A 76 0.51 17.51 -8.22
C ILE A 76 1.05 18.52 -9.24
N ASP A 77 0.37 19.64 -9.39
CA ASP A 77 0.84 20.76 -10.18
C ASP A 77 1.70 21.67 -9.30
N LEU A 78 2.98 21.85 -9.63
CA LEU A 78 3.87 22.71 -8.88
C LEU A 78 3.44 24.18 -8.89
N THR A 79 2.76 24.63 -9.94
CA THR A 79 2.28 26.01 -10.03
C THR A 79 1.09 26.28 -9.12
N ASN A 80 0.36 25.20 -8.75
CA ASN A 80 -0.78 25.27 -7.84
C ASN A 80 -0.96 23.92 -7.12
N PRO A 81 -0.21 23.67 -6.06
CA PRO A 81 -0.26 22.38 -5.37
C PRO A 81 -1.61 22.01 -4.80
N CYS A 82 -2.49 22.99 -4.55
CA CYS A 82 -3.85 22.74 -4.06
C CYS A 82 -4.87 22.63 -5.18
N GLY A 83 -4.46 22.73 -6.43
CA GLY A 83 -5.30 22.65 -7.62
C GLY A 83 -5.24 21.29 -8.30
N PRO A 84 -4.98 21.25 -9.62
CA PRO A 84 -4.98 20.01 -10.37
C PRO A 84 -4.02 18.99 -9.80
N HIS A 85 -4.48 17.76 -9.72
CA HIS A 85 -3.69 16.62 -9.24
C HIS A 85 -4.15 15.35 -9.96
N GLY A 86 -3.34 14.32 -9.89
CA GLY A 86 -3.66 13.01 -10.43
C GLY A 86 -3.30 11.93 -9.44
N TYR A 87 -4.14 10.92 -9.37
CA TYR A 87 -3.90 9.78 -8.52
C TYR A 87 -4.20 8.50 -9.30
N ALA A 88 -3.36 7.50 -9.15
CA ALA A 88 -3.56 6.22 -9.82
C ALA A 88 -3.04 5.06 -8.98
N VAL A 89 -3.74 3.95 -9.08
CA VAL A 89 -3.30 2.66 -8.55
C VAL A 89 -3.26 1.69 -9.71
N GLN A 90 -2.09 1.13 -9.98
CA GLN A 90 -1.84 0.20 -11.07
C GLN A 90 -0.96 -0.94 -10.58
N PRO A 91 -0.94 -2.09 -11.26
CA PRO A 91 -0.11 -3.21 -10.85
C PRO A 91 1.40 -2.91 -10.87
N ARG A 92 1.84 -1.98 -11.72
CA ARG A 92 3.26 -1.63 -11.87
C ARG A 92 3.49 -0.15 -11.54
N ILE A 93 4.67 0.14 -10.99
CA ILE A 93 5.02 1.51 -10.66
C ILE A 93 5.05 2.43 -11.88
N SER A 94 5.61 1.97 -13.01
CA SER A 94 5.66 2.78 -14.22
C SER A 94 4.27 3.17 -14.72
N SER A 95 3.32 2.23 -14.70
CA SER A 95 1.94 2.49 -15.08
C SER A 95 1.25 3.47 -14.14
N SER A 96 1.51 3.34 -12.84
CA SER A 96 0.94 4.24 -11.83
C SER A 96 1.46 5.66 -11.97
N LEU A 97 2.77 5.82 -12.15
CA LEU A 97 3.39 7.12 -12.36
C LEU A 97 2.84 7.81 -13.62
N ASN A 98 2.80 7.08 -14.73
CA ASN A 98 2.29 7.62 -16.00
C ASN A 98 0.81 8.00 -15.90
N ALA A 99 0.00 7.16 -15.28
CA ALA A 99 -1.43 7.44 -15.13
C ALA A 99 -1.68 8.64 -14.20
N ALA A 100 -0.96 8.74 -13.10
CA ALA A 100 -1.08 9.88 -12.20
C ALA A 100 -0.69 11.19 -12.89
N MET A 101 0.42 11.20 -13.61
CA MET A 101 0.87 12.38 -14.36
C MET A 101 -0.15 12.79 -15.42
N ARG A 102 -0.65 11.83 -16.19
CA ARG A 102 -1.65 12.08 -17.23
C ARG A 102 -2.92 12.70 -16.64
N LYS A 103 -3.42 12.17 -15.54
CA LYS A 103 -4.60 12.71 -14.87
C LYS A 103 -4.38 14.13 -14.37
N CYS A 104 -3.22 14.42 -13.82
CA CYS A 104 -2.88 15.77 -13.38
C CYS A 104 -2.97 16.76 -14.54
N TYR A 105 -2.42 16.44 -15.70
CA TYR A 105 -2.51 17.29 -16.89
C TYR A 105 -3.93 17.36 -17.47
N GLU A 106 -4.66 16.24 -17.46
CA GLU A 106 -6.07 16.23 -17.92
C GLU A 106 -6.95 17.13 -17.07
N PHE A 107 -6.66 17.25 -15.77
CA PHE A 107 -7.40 18.16 -14.88
C PHE A 107 -6.91 19.60 -14.93
N GLY A 108 -6.05 19.93 -15.86
CA GLY A 108 -5.58 21.30 -16.09
C GLY A 108 -4.26 21.64 -15.49
N GLY A 109 -3.49 20.67 -15.02
CA GLY A 109 -2.15 20.90 -14.51
C GLY A 109 -1.21 21.42 -15.58
N LYS A 110 -0.34 22.36 -15.21
CA LYS A 110 0.62 22.99 -16.12
C LYS A 110 2.03 22.44 -15.93
N GLU A 111 2.37 22.10 -14.71
CA GLU A 111 3.69 21.62 -14.34
C GLU A 111 3.56 20.49 -13.32
N CYS A 112 3.04 19.36 -13.80
CA CYS A 112 2.77 18.20 -12.96
C CYS A 112 4.04 17.44 -12.65
N VAL A 113 4.18 17.02 -11.39
CA VAL A 113 5.29 16.21 -10.91
C VAL A 113 4.76 15.14 -9.97
N ILE A 114 5.49 14.05 -9.84
CA ILE A 114 5.16 13.02 -8.86
C ILE A 114 5.52 13.54 -7.47
N ARG A 115 4.50 13.61 -6.63
CA ARG A 115 4.63 14.01 -5.23
C ARG A 115 5.04 12.86 -4.34
N ALA A 116 4.40 11.70 -4.56
CA ALA A 116 4.62 10.51 -3.75
C ALA A 116 4.18 9.27 -4.51
N TRP A 117 4.77 8.14 -4.18
CA TRP A 117 4.37 6.84 -4.68
C TRP A 117 4.69 5.76 -3.66
N ALA A 118 3.97 4.66 -3.72
CA ALA A 118 4.18 3.52 -2.85
C ALA A 118 3.72 2.25 -3.53
N CYS A 119 4.46 1.19 -3.36
CA CYS A 119 4.09 -0.14 -3.85
C CYS A 119 3.91 -1.08 -2.67
N ASP A 120 2.86 -1.89 -2.73
CA ASP A 120 2.73 -3.02 -1.84
C ASP A 120 3.59 -4.15 -2.40
N ALA A 121 4.59 -4.50 -1.65
CA ALA A 121 5.58 -5.54 -1.83
C ALA A 121 5.41 -6.47 -3.03
N LYS A 122 5.78 -6.21 -4.20
CA LYS A 122 5.78 -7.03 -5.42
C LYS A 122 4.89 -6.49 -6.53
N GLY A 123 4.60 -5.19 -6.44
CA GLY A 123 4.00 -4.52 -7.58
C GLY A 123 5.01 -4.27 -8.68
#